data_4785345cd6c669a36dd8a6629b137aec
#
_entry.id   4785345cd6c669a36dd8a6629b137aec
#
_cell.length_a   1.000
_cell.length_b   1.000
_cell.length_c   1.000
_cell.angle_alpha   90.00
_cell.angle_beta   90.00
_cell.angle_gamma   90.00
#
_symmetry.space_group_name_H-M   'P 1'
#
loop_
_entity.id
_entity.type
_entity.pdbx_description
1 polymer ?
#
loop_
_entity_poly.entity_id
_entity_poly.type
_entity_poly.pdbx_seq_one_letter_code
_entity_poly.pdbx_strand_id
1 'polypeptide(L)'
;MRWSVHSEEMSVPSAEVPFRRTFARLLGFLRPYRRGVAVSIVLAIGSQAAQIGLIIVTGRKVIDGALLHHNTHKLWLDVGLIAALGAVSAACMLGRRLLSGQQSLDVEMDMRQGLYSHLVRLSFGFYDRHQTGQLMSRATVDLQGVRFFLGYGLIFFFQNILTVVSVSVVLFFFQWKLALIVLAITPFLVALAYRYSRIAHPTLRDVQQKLADVATVAEENIVGVHVVKAFAQEPAEEAKFARRNEALFAQTIHANRQRAMYVPLLSFLPLLAQAAVLLFGARMVADKTLSVGTFILFNLLLGMVVMPLRGLGMWIGQAQRATASGERIFQVLDEPEEVEDSPAAIELPAGDGEIRFEDVSFEYLPGRPVLEHLDLALDAGTTLALIGHTGSGKTTLASLVPRFYDVSAGRVVVDGADVRDVTLYSLRREIGVIPQDPFLFSTSVRENIAFGRPDMSDDEVERVSRLAQAHEFVERLPQGYETVIGERGITLSGGQRQRIAIARALALDPRILILDDATASVDATTESQIRNGLREVMRGRTTLIIAHRLSTIALADEIAVIDGGRIAARGTHDELLGTSEIYREIHDHGLLERQFADAVEARADVEDVA
;
A
#
# COMPACT_ATOMS: atom_id res chain seq x y z
N MET A 1 -6.96 22.94 -2.45
CA MET A 1 -7.99 22.51 -3.42
C MET A 1 -7.45 21.30 -4.15
N ARG A 2 -7.88 20.08 -3.77
CA ARG A 2 -7.46 18.87 -4.48
C ARG A 2 -8.04 18.93 -5.88
N TRP A 3 -7.21 18.91 -6.87
CA TRP A 3 -7.61 18.69 -8.25
C TRP A 3 -8.29 17.32 -8.33
N SER A 4 -9.62 17.29 -8.32
CA SER A 4 -10.37 16.17 -8.84
C SER A 4 -10.27 16.25 -10.37
N VAL A 5 -9.13 15.87 -10.89
CA VAL A 5 -9.07 15.38 -12.27
C VAL A 5 -9.98 14.18 -12.26
N HIS A 6 -11.04 14.22 -13.03
CA HIS A 6 -11.86 13.07 -13.36
C HIS A 6 -10.89 11.94 -13.68
N SER A 7 -10.88 10.95 -12.81
CA SER A 7 -10.24 9.68 -13.05
C SER A 7 -11.06 8.91 -14.08
N GLU A 8 -11.11 9.40 -15.31
CA GLU A 8 -11.11 8.48 -16.43
C GLU A 8 -9.78 7.74 -16.31
N GLU A 9 -9.87 6.48 -15.99
CA GLU A 9 -8.78 5.53 -15.96
C GLU A 9 -7.86 5.72 -17.16
N MET A 10 -6.85 6.57 -17.03
CA MET A 10 -5.65 6.38 -17.80
C MET A 10 -4.90 5.21 -17.14
N SER A 11 -5.49 4.03 -17.21
CA SER A 11 -4.71 2.81 -17.17
C SER A 11 -3.78 2.89 -18.37
N VAL A 12 -2.57 3.36 -18.14
CA VAL A 12 -1.46 3.02 -19.04
C VAL A 12 -1.62 1.51 -19.22
N PRO A 13 -1.81 1.00 -20.45
CA PRO A 13 -1.91 -0.43 -20.67
C PRO A 13 -0.56 -0.98 -20.24
N SER A 14 -0.49 -1.44 -18.99
CA SER A 14 0.64 -2.21 -18.52
C SER A 14 0.67 -3.40 -19.45
N ALA A 15 1.70 -3.52 -20.27
CA ALA A 15 1.91 -4.68 -21.12
C ALA A 15 1.72 -5.89 -20.19
N GLU A 16 0.67 -6.70 -20.43
CA GLU A 16 0.33 -7.83 -19.57
C GLU A 16 1.58 -8.68 -19.41
N VAL A 17 2.20 -8.55 -18.25
CA VAL A 17 3.42 -9.32 -17.95
C VAL A 17 2.98 -10.78 -17.90
N PRO A 18 3.56 -11.68 -18.71
CA PRO A 18 3.10 -13.05 -18.77
C PRO A 18 3.12 -13.66 -17.36
N PHE A 19 2.03 -14.29 -16.95
CA PHE A 19 1.88 -14.98 -15.66
C PHE A 19 3.17 -15.73 -15.24
N ARG A 20 3.80 -16.42 -16.19
CA ARG A 20 5.05 -17.16 -15.96
C ARG A 20 6.20 -16.28 -15.49
N ARG A 21 6.33 -15.07 -15.99
CA ARG A 21 7.43 -14.15 -15.62
C ARG A 21 7.23 -13.61 -14.20
N THR A 22 6.04 -13.15 -13.88
CA THR A 22 5.71 -12.67 -12.52
C THR A 22 5.83 -13.79 -11.50
N PHE A 23 5.30 -14.98 -11.82
CA PHE A 23 5.40 -16.16 -10.96
C PHE A 23 6.86 -16.57 -10.71
N ALA A 24 7.70 -16.57 -11.74
CA ALA A 24 9.12 -16.87 -11.60
C ALA A 24 9.87 -15.83 -10.73
N ARG A 25 9.52 -14.55 -10.85
CA ARG A 25 10.06 -13.48 -9.97
C ARG A 25 9.64 -13.70 -8.52
N LEU A 26 8.38 -14.05 -8.26
CA LEU A 26 7.91 -14.37 -6.90
C LEU A 26 8.68 -15.54 -6.29
N LEU A 27 8.91 -16.61 -7.06
CA LEU A 27 9.75 -17.71 -6.61
C LEU A 27 11.21 -17.29 -6.33
N GLY A 28 11.67 -16.20 -6.95
CA GLY A 28 12.99 -15.61 -6.71
C GLY A 28 13.20 -15.20 -5.25
N PHE A 29 12.15 -14.74 -4.56
CA PHE A 29 12.20 -14.39 -3.13
C PHE A 29 12.44 -15.59 -2.21
N LEU A 30 12.25 -16.82 -2.70
CA LEU A 30 12.59 -18.02 -1.95
C LEU A 30 14.08 -18.42 -2.07
N ARG A 31 14.86 -17.78 -2.97
CA ARG A 31 16.29 -18.12 -3.17
C ARG A 31 17.15 -18.03 -1.91
N PRO A 32 17.02 -16.99 -1.05
CA PRO A 32 17.75 -16.94 0.23
C PRO A 32 17.38 -18.11 1.15
N TYR A 33 16.14 -18.58 1.09
CA TYR A 33 15.55 -19.59 1.96
C TYR A 33 15.59 -21.02 1.36
N ARG A 34 16.35 -21.25 0.26
CA ARG A 34 16.38 -22.53 -0.48
C ARG A 34 16.69 -23.75 0.38
N ARG A 35 17.54 -23.60 1.42
CA ARG A 35 17.84 -24.71 2.34
C ARG A 35 16.63 -25.09 3.17
N GLY A 36 15.94 -24.13 3.72
CA GLY A 36 14.72 -24.37 4.51
C GLY A 36 13.56 -24.90 3.65
N VAL A 37 13.41 -24.43 2.39
CA VAL A 37 12.44 -24.98 1.44
C VAL A 37 12.77 -26.44 1.13
N ALA A 38 14.04 -26.79 0.91
CA ALA A 38 14.47 -28.17 0.68
C ALA A 38 14.16 -29.06 1.90
N VAL A 39 14.46 -28.60 3.11
CA VAL A 39 14.12 -29.33 4.36
C VAL A 39 12.59 -29.51 4.48
N SER A 40 11.80 -28.48 4.18
CA SER A 40 10.34 -28.57 4.19
C SER A 40 9.81 -29.61 3.21
N ILE A 41 10.41 -29.73 2.02
CA ILE A 41 10.08 -30.75 1.02
C ILE A 41 10.46 -32.15 1.54
N VAL A 42 11.65 -32.31 2.12
CA VAL A 42 12.08 -33.61 2.71
C VAL A 42 11.13 -34.03 3.83
N LEU A 43 10.77 -33.11 4.72
CA LEU A 43 9.80 -33.39 5.80
C LEU A 43 8.40 -33.73 5.25
N ALA A 44 7.97 -33.10 4.15
CA ALA A 44 6.71 -33.43 3.49
C ALA A 44 6.75 -34.86 2.91
N ILE A 45 7.85 -35.24 2.26
CA ILE A 45 8.06 -36.60 1.74
C ILE A 45 8.11 -37.59 2.90
N GLY A 46 8.86 -37.31 3.96
CA GLY A 46 8.96 -38.17 5.15
C GLY A 46 7.60 -38.37 5.84
N SER A 47 6.84 -37.30 6.04
CA SER A 47 5.48 -37.40 6.59
C SER A 47 4.55 -38.25 5.71
N GLN A 48 4.60 -38.03 4.38
CA GLN A 48 3.78 -38.79 3.44
C GLN A 48 4.14 -40.29 3.42
N ALA A 49 5.45 -40.59 3.39
CA ALA A 49 5.93 -41.97 3.42
C ALA A 49 5.54 -42.66 4.72
N ALA A 50 5.64 -41.97 5.87
CA ALA A 50 5.22 -42.51 7.16
C ALA A 50 3.70 -42.78 7.22
N GLN A 51 2.87 -41.87 6.67
CA GLN A 51 1.40 -42.06 6.61
C GLN A 51 1.02 -43.28 5.73
N ILE A 52 1.61 -43.35 4.53
CA ILE A 52 1.38 -44.51 3.64
C ILE A 52 1.89 -45.81 4.31
N GLY A 53 3.08 -45.75 4.90
CA GLY A 53 3.65 -46.89 5.64
C GLY A 53 2.75 -47.35 6.77
N LEU A 54 2.16 -46.45 7.55
CA LEU A 54 1.20 -46.76 8.60
C LEU A 54 0.00 -47.52 8.03
N ILE A 55 -0.57 -47.09 6.91
CA ILE A 55 -1.71 -47.77 6.26
C ILE A 55 -1.31 -49.18 5.75
N ILE A 56 -0.10 -49.29 5.15
CA ILE A 56 0.40 -50.60 4.67
C ILE A 56 0.61 -51.58 5.83
N VAL A 57 1.20 -51.11 6.94
CA VAL A 57 1.39 -51.95 8.15
C VAL A 57 0.03 -52.36 8.70
N THR A 58 -0.92 -51.45 8.80
CA THR A 58 -2.29 -51.77 9.27
C THR A 58 -2.94 -52.85 8.41
N GLY A 59 -2.93 -52.73 7.09
CA GLY A 59 -3.55 -53.71 6.20
C GLY A 59 -2.84 -55.05 6.21
N ARG A 60 -1.55 -55.07 5.91
CA ARG A 60 -0.82 -56.33 5.67
C ARG A 60 -0.27 -56.98 6.90
N LYS A 61 0.27 -56.23 7.85
CA LYS A 61 0.89 -56.84 9.05
C LYS A 61 -0.13 -57.06 10.17
N VAL A 62 -0.94 -56.04 10.47
CA VAL A 62 -1.94 -56.18 11.56
C VAL A 62 -3.08 -57.10 11.13
N ILE A 63 -3.75 -56.80 9.99
CA ILE A 63 -4.95 -57.55 9.60
C ILE A 63 -4.59 -58.90 9.03
N ASP A 64 -3.78 -58.99 7.98
CA ASP A 64 -3.44 -60.27 7.36
C ASP A 64 -2.46 -61.11 8.21
N GLY A 65 -1.55 -60.46 8.97
CA GLY A 65 -0.53 -61.15 9.72
C GLY A 65 -0.91 -61.53 11.16
N ALA A 66 -1.33 -60.54 11.96
CA ALA A 66 -1.56 -60.73 13.39
C ALA A 66 -2.98 -61.19 13.73
N LEU A 67 -4.01 -60.50 13.17
CA LEU A 67 -5.42 -60.73 13.50
C LEU A 67 -5.93 -62.05 12.92
N LEU A 68 -5.71 -62.33 11.62
CA LEU A 68 -6.18 -63.55 10.96
C LEU A 68 -5.47 -64.83 11.50
N HIS A 69 -4.28 -64.71 12.08
CA HIS A 69 -3.55 -65.82 12.65
C HIS A 69 -3.58 -65.86 14.19
N HIS A 70 -4.39 -64.97 14.84
CA HIS A 70 -4.55 -64.88 16.30
C HIS A 70 -3.22 -64.74 17.09
N ASN A 71 -2.21 -64.06 16.49
CA ASN A 71 -0.89 -63.89 17.10
C ASN A 71 -0.80 -62.58 17.87
N THR A 72 -1.09 -62.64 19.18
CA THR A 72 -1.12 -61.46 20.05
C THR A 72 0.24 -60.79 20.24
N HIS A 73 1.34 -61.55 20.27
CA HIS A 73 2.68 -60.98 20.40
C HIS A 73 3.05 -60.13 19.17
N LYS A 74 2.78 -60.65 17.96
CA LYS A 74 3.01 -59.92 16.70
C LYS A 74 2.12 -58.70 16.60
N LEU A 75 0.88 -58.76 17.12
CA LEU A 75 -0.04 -57.64 17.15
C LEU A 75 0.55 -56.45 17.93
N TRP A 76 1.12 -56.70 19.13
CA TRP A 76 1.74 -55.62 19.91
C TRP A 76 2.94 -54.99 19.23
N LEU A 77 3.79 -55.76 18.52
CA LEU A 77 4.91 -55.24 17.72
C LEU A 77 4.42 -54.39 16.56
N ASP A 78 3.40 -54.84 15.84
CA ASP A 78 2.85 -54.10 14.70
C ASP A 78 2.12 -52.83 15.15
N VAL A 79 1.42 -52.83 16.29
CA VAL A 79 0.82 -51.65 16.92
C VAL A 79 1.92 -50.65 17.34
N GLY A 80 3.02 -51.15 17.92
CA GLY A 80 4.18 -50.33 18.26
C GLY A 80 4.79 -49.65 17.00
N LEU A 81 4.88 -50.41 15.89
CA LEU A 81 5.36 -49.87 14.61
C LEU A 81 4.41 -48.77 14.05
N ILE A 82 3.10 -48.97 14.14
CA ILE A 82 2.09 -47.98 13.76
C ILE A 82 2.25 -46.71 14.59
N ALA A 83 2.39 -46.86 15.92
CA ALA A 83 2.61 -45.74 16.83
C ALA A 83 3.91 -44.97 16.48
N ALA A 84 5.00 -45.69 16.18
CA ALA A 84 6.26 -45.11 15.78
C ALA A 84 6.15 -44.35 14.45
N LEU A 85 5.51 -44.94 13.42
CA LEU A 85 5.26 -44.27 12.14
C LEU A 85 4.34 -43.04 12.30
N GLY A 86 3.33 -43.15 13.17
CA GLY A 86 2.45 -42.02 13.52
C GLY A 86 3.24 -40.86 14.17
N ALA A 87 4.11 -41.20 15.13
CA ALA A 87 4.98 -40.21 15.78
C ALA A 87 5.96 -39.54 14.80
N VAL A 88 6.59 -40.33 13.91
CA VAL A 88 7.46 -39.79 12.84
C VAL A 88 6.69 -38.87 11.90
N SER A 89 5.49 -39.31 11.46
CA SER A 89 4.64 -38.46 10.59
C SER A 89 4.26 -37.15 11.28
N ALA A 90 3.86 -37.21 12.56
CA ALA A 90 3.50 -36.03 13.34
C ALA A 90 4.70 -35.10 13.54
N ALA A 91 5.88 -35.62 13.85
CA ALA A 91 7.12 -34.86 14.02
C ALA A 91 7.52 -34.18 12.70
N CYS A 92 7.48 -34.92 11.58
CA CYS A 92 7.75 -34.35 10.25
C CYS A 92 6.75 -33.25 9.86
N MET A 93 5.45 -33.47 10.14
CA MET A 93 4.39 -32.49 9.85
C MET A 93 4.55 -31.23 10.72
N LEU A 94 4.85 -31.39 12.02
CA LEU A 94 5.09 -30.28 12.93
C LEU A 94 6.33 -29.47 12.50
N GLY A 95 7.46 -30.15 12.29
CA GLY A 95 8.71 -29.51 11.86
C GLY A 95 8.54 -28.75 10.55
N ARG A 96 7.88 -29.37 9.56
CA ARG A 96 7.54 -28.71 8.29
C ARG A 96 6.66 -27.48 8.51
N ARG A 97 5.62 -27.57 9.34
CA ARG A 97 4.67 -26.46 9.57
C ARG A 97 5.35 -25.27 10.24
N LEU A 98 6.19 -25.53 11.23
CA LEU A 98 6.97 -24.47 11.91
C LEU A 98 7.96 -23.81 10.95
N LEU A 99 8.74 -24.60 10.22
CA LEU A 99 9.74 -24.10 9.28
C LEU A 99 9.11 -23.31 8.13
N SER A 100 8.05 -23.84 7.52
CA SER A 100 7.30 -23.18 6.46
C SER A 100 6.62 -21.89 6.93
N GLY A 101 6.09 -21.88 8.18
CA GLY A 101 5.53 -20.69 8.80
C GLY A 101 6.56 -19.59 8.98
N GLN A 102 7.73 -19.93 9.53
CA GLN A 102 8.83 -18.97 9.71
C GLN A 102 9.30 -18.40 8.38
N GLN A 103 9.60 -19.24 7.40
CA GLN A 103 10.02 -18.80 6.06
C GLN A 103 9.00 -17.88 5.38
N SER A 104 7.71 -18.15 5.60
CA SER A 104 6.63 -17.30 5.10
C SER A 104 6.71 -15.89 5.65
N LEU A 105 7.00 -15.76 6.96
CA LEU A 105 7.15 -14.46 7.62
C LEU A 105 8.45 -13.75 7.23
N ASP A 106 9.54 -14.50 7.09
CA ASP A 106 10.84 -13.95 6.66
C ASP A 106 10.74 -13.35 5.25
N VAL A 107 10.10 -14.07 4.30
CA VAL A 107 9.86 -13.56 2.93
C VAL A 107 8.97 -12.31 2.95
N GLU A 108 7.92 -12.30 3.78
CA GLU A 108 7.06 -11.12 3.92
C GLU A 108 7.83 -9.92 4.45
N MET A 109 8.69 -10.14 5.45
CA MET A 109 9.53 -9.09 6.05
C MET A 109 10.47 -8.49 5.01
N ASP A 110 11.20 -9.33 4.25
CA ASP A 110 12.12 -8.89 3.19
C ASP A 110 11.38 -8.08 2.12
N MET A 111 10.23 -8.58 1.65
CA MET A 111 9.42 -7.90 0.64
C MET A 111 8.87 -6.58 1.16
N ARG A 112 8.39 -6.53 2.41
CA ARG A 112 7.85 -5.31 3.02
C ARG A 112 8.93 -4.26 3.19
N GLN A 113 10.11 -4.67 3.67
CA GLN A 113 11.24 -3.77 3.83
C GLN A 113 11.71 -3.23 2.49
N GLY A 114 11.85 -4.10 1.48
CA GLY A 114 12.23 -3.69 0.13
C GLY A 114 11.22 -2.72 -0.50
N LEU A 115 9.92 -3.02 -0.38
CA LEU A 115 8.86 -2.15 -0.87
C LEU A 115 8.84 -0.80 -0.16
N TYR A 116 8.95 -0.79 1.17
CA TYR A 116 8.97 0.45 1.95
C TYR A 116 10.20 1.31 1.63
N SER A 117 11.38 0.69 1.59
CA SER A 117 12.62 1.41 1.25
C SER A 117 12.57 2.02 -0.14
N HIS A 118 11.94 1.35 -1.10
CA HIS A 118 11.77 1.89 -2.45
C HIS A 118 10.73 3.00 -2.48
N LEU A 119 9.56 2.80 -1.85
CA LEU A 119 8.52 3.83 -1.76
C LEU A 119 9.06 5.17 -1.21
N VAL A 120 9.88 5.14 -0.15
CA VAL A 120 10.42 6.39 0.46
C VAL A 120 11.38 7.13 -0.49
N ARG A 121 11.97 6.46 -1.48
CA ARG A 121 12.90 7.06 -2.44
C ARG A 121 12.24 7.54 -3.73
N LEU A 122 11.02 7.08 -4.02
CA LEU A 122 10.29 7.50 -5.22
C LEU A 122 10.01 9.00 -5.22
N SER A 123 10.03 9.60 -6.41
CA SER A 123 9.81 11.02 -6.66
C SER A 123 8.37 11.47 -6.35
N PHE A 124 8.17 12.77 -6.17
CA PHE A 124 6.83 13.34 -5.98
C PHE A 124 5.89 13.03 -7.15
N GLY A 125 6.40 13.01 -8.40
CA GLY A 125 5.63 12.67 -9.58
C GLY A 125 4.95 11.31 -9.52
N PHE A 126 5.56 10.33 -8.85
CA PHE A 126 4.93 9.04 -8.59
C PHE A 126 3.72 9.19 -7.63
N TYR A 127 3.86 9.96 -6.55
CA TYR A 127 2.79 10.15 -5.57
C TYR A 127 1.62 10.98 -6.10
N ASP A 128 1.87 11.90 -7.04
CA ASP A 128 0.81 12.67 -7.72
C ASP A 128 -0.06 11.78 -8.60
N ARG A 129 0.54 10.73 -9.20
CA ARG A 129 -0.15 9.77 -10.07
C ARG A 129 -0.84 8.63 -9.33
N HIS A 130 -0.50 8.40 -8.04
CA HIS A 130 -0.97 7.23 -7.29
C HIS A 130 -1.70 7.63 -6.00
N GLN A 131 -2.84 7.00 -5.76
CA GLN A 131 -3.57 7.18 -4.51
C GLN A 131 -2.86 6.47 -3.35
N THR A 132 -2.62 7.15 -2.24
CA THR A 132 -1.97 6.61 -1.04
C THR A 132 -2.64 5.32 -0.54
N GLY A 133 -3.98 5.23 -0.58
CA GLY A 133 -4.73 4.04 -0.18
C GLY A 133 -4.40 2.79 -1.02
N GLN A 134 -4.14 2.96 -2.32
CA GLN A 134 -3.72 1.85 -3.19
C GLN A 134 -2.31 1.37 -2.84
N LEU A 135 -1.39 2.29 -2.56
CA LEU A 135 -0.01 1.97 -2.13
C LEU A 135 -0.01 1.21 -0.80
N MET A 136 -0.84 1.66 0.16
CA MET A 136 -1.02 0.97 1.45
C MET A 136 -1.61 -0.43 1.27
N SER A 137 -2.55 -0.61 0.34
CA SER A 137 -3.11 -1.94 0.01
C SER A 137 -2.03 -2.88 -0.57
N ARG A 138 -1.12 -2.36 -1.42
CA ARG A 138 0.02 -3.13 -1.95
C ARG A 138 0.98 -3.56 -0.84
N ALA A 139 1.26 -2.66 0.12
CA ALA A 139 2.15 -2.93 1.26
C ALA A 139 1.54 -3.85 2.34
N THR A 140 0.22 -4.08 2.31
CA THR A 140 -0.49 -4.89 3.32
C THR A 140 -1.17 -6.10 2.69
N VAL A 141 -2.30 -5.91 2.01
CA VAL A 141 -3.16 -6.98 1.49
C VAL A 141 -2.46 -7.81 0.41
N ASP A 142 -1.78 -7.16 -0.54
CA ASP A 142 -1.09 -7.86 -1.63
C ASP A 142 0.11 -8.67 -1.10
N LEU A 143 0.88 -8.11 -0.18
CA LEU A 143 1.97 -8.84 0.48
C LEU A 143 1.46 -10.07 1.24
N GLN A 144 0.33 -9.97 1.95
CA GLN A 144 -0.28 -11.12 2.65
C GLN A 144 -0.69 -12.21 1.66
N GLY A 145 -1.25 -11.85 0.50
CA GLY A 145 -1.60 -12.78 -0.56
C GLY A 145 -0.40 -13.55 -1.09
N VAL A 146 0.70 -12.85 -1.37
CA VAL A 146 1.97 -13.44 -1.80
C VAL A 146 2.57 -14.33 -0.70
N ARG A 147 2.64 -13.84 0.54
CA ARG A 147 3.14 -14.60 1.70
C ARG A 147 2.41 -15.93 1.86
N PHE A 148 1.07 -15.88 1.87
CA PHE A 148 0.26 -17.07 2.08
C PHE A 148 0.56 -18.14 1.03
N PHE A 149 0.72 -17.72 -0.23
CA PHE A 149 1.03 -18.66 -1.31
C PHE A 149 2.47 -19.18 -1.23
N LEU A 150 3.46 -18.33 -1.07
CA LEU A 150 4.87 -18.74 -1.03
C LEU A 150 5.20 -19.59 0.20
N GLY A 151 4.61 -19.26 1.36
CA GLY A 151 4.86 -19.97 2.61
C GLY A 151 4.10 -21.28 2.73
N TYR A 152 2.81 -21.25 2.45
CA TYR A 152 1.95 -22.43 2.64
C TYR A 152 1.47 -23.03 1.33
N GLY A 153 1.02 -22.18 0.39
CA GLY A 153 0.37 -22.61 -0.85
C GLY A 153 1.22 -23.50 -1.70
N LEU A 154 2.47 -23.12 -1.92
CA LEU A 154 3.41 -23.87 -2.76
C LEU A 154 3.72 -25.24 -2.17
N ILE A 155 3.94 -25.33 -0.85
CA ILE A 155 4.26 -26.58 -0.16
C ILE A 155 3.03 -27.49 -0.11
N PHE A 156 1.84 -26.96 0.17
CA PHE A 156 0.60 -27.74 0.13
C PHE A 156 0.26 -28.22 -1.28
N PHE A 157 0.49 -27.39 -2.31
CA PHE A 157 0.32 -27.81 -3.70
C PHE A 157 1.22 -28.99 -4.05
N PHE A 158 2.52 -28.89 -3.68
CA PHE A 158 3.48 -29.98 -3.85
C PHE A 158 3.05 -31.24 -3.07
N GLN A 159 2.64 -31.09 -1.81
CA GLN A 159 2.20 -32.23 -0.97
C GLN A 159 0.96 -32.90 -1.56
N ASN A 160 -0.02 -32.14 -2.06
CA ASN A 160 -1.22 -32.73 -2.69
C ASN A 160 -0.86 -33.56 -3.92
N ILE A 161 0.03 -33.05 -4.78
CA ILE A 161 0.52 -33.82 -5.94
C ILE A 161 1.26 -35.06 -5.47
N LEU A 162 2.16 -34.91 -4.49
CA LEU A 162 2.92 -36.04 -3.94
C LEU A 162 1.98 -37.11 -3.38
N THR A 163 0.93 -36.73 -2.64
CA THR A 163 -0.07 -37.65 -2.10
C THR A 163 -0.78 -38.42 -3.20
N VAL A 164 -1.30 -37.70 -4.22
CA VAL A 164 -2.02 -38.34 -5.33
C VAL A 164 -1.12 -39.31 -6.09
N VAL A 165 0.11 -38.90 -6.40
CA VAL A 165 1.06 -39.73 -7.16
C VAL A 165 1.50 -40.94 -6.32
N SER A 166 1.94 -40.73 -5.07
CA SER A 166 2.46 -41.81 -4.23
C SER A 166 1.37 -42.86 -3.88
N VAL A 167 0.15 -42.39 -3.56
CA VAL A 167 -0.97 -43.30 -3.32
C VAL A 167 -1.35 -44.05 -4.59
N SER A 168 -1.43 -43.41 -5.72
CA SER A 168 -1.72 -44.08 -7.02
C SER A 168 -0.69 -45.15 -7.33
N VAL A 169 0.60 -44.88 -7.16
CA VAL A 169 1.68 -45.86 -7.35
C VAL A 169 1.51 -47.05 -6.40
N VAL A 170 1.24 -46.79 -5.14
CA VAL A 170 1.05 -47.86 -4.12
C VAL A 170 -0.17 -48.72 -4.48
N LEU A 171 -1.29 -48.10 -4.86
CA LEU A 171 -2.51 -48.85 -5.27
C LEU A 171 -2.22 -49.74 -6.47
N PHE A 172 -1.50 -49.22 -7.49
CA PHE A 172 -1.08 -50.01 -8.66
C PHE A 172 -0.19 -51.20 -8.31
N PHE A 173 0.77 -50.97 -7.42
CA PHE A 173 1.70 -52.02 -6.97
C PHE A 173 0.99 -53.18 -6.25
N PHE A 174 -0.02 -52.87 -5.42
CA PHE A 174 -0.73 -53.93 -4.65
C PHE A 174 -1.76 -54.65 -5.48
N GLN A 175 -2.58 -53.93 -6.29
CA GLN A 175 -3.60 -54.56 -7.14
C GLN A 175 -4.02 -53.63 -8.28
N TRP A 176 -3.41 -53.80 -9.43
CA TRP A 176 -3.60 -52.90 -10.59
C TRP A 176 -5.04 -52.86 -11.11
N LYS A 177 -5.82 -53.98 -11.01
CA LYS A 177 -7.22 -54.05 -11.45
C LYS A 177 -8.13 -53.12 -10.63
N LEU A 178 -7.97 -53.11 -9.31
CA LEU A 178 -8.71 -52.21 -8.41
C LEU A 178 -8.21 -50.77 -8.55
N ALA A 179 -6.89 -50.56 -8.76
CA ALA A 179 -6.33 -49.25 -8.99
C ALA A 179 -6.92 -48.57 -10.27
N LEU A 180 -7.12 -49.35 -11.33
CA LEU A 180 -7.77 -48.86 -12.56
C LEU A 180 -9.21 -48.38 -12.31
N ILE A 181 -9.98 -49.03 -11.42
CA ILE A 181 -11.34 -48.58 -11.07
C ILE A 181 -11.29 -47.22 -10.39
N VAL A 182 -10.35 -47.00 -9.46
CA VAL A 182 -10.15 -45.74 -8.77
C VAL A 182 -9.73 -44.66 -9.76
N LEU A 183 -8.73 -44.97 -10.60
CA LEU A 183 -8.21 -44.02 -11.59
C LEU A 183 -9.20 -43.69 -12.71
N ALA A 184 -10.10 -44.59 -13.08
CA ALA A 184 -11.14 -44.34 -14.06
C ALA A 184 -12.13 -43.27 -13.59
N ILE A 185 -12.37 -43.10 -12.30
CA ILE A 185 -13.26 -42.07 -11.75
C ILE A 185 -12.55 -40.70 -11.61
N THR A 186 -11.21 -40.70 -11.46
CA THR A 186 -10.43 -39.47 -11.30
C THR A 186 -10.63 -38.44 -12.43
N PRO A 187 -10.62 -38.80 -13.73
CA PRO A 187 -10.89 -37.84 -14.81
C PRO A 187 -12.27 -37.17 -14.72
N PHE A 188 -13.29 -37.94 -14.34
CA PHE A 188 -14.65 -37.41 -14.16
C PHE A 188 -14.70 -36.42 -12.99
N LEU A 189 -14.01 -36.74 -11.88
CA LEU A 189 -13.89 -35.83 -10.73
C LEU A 189 -13.19 -34.51 -11.14
N VAL A 190 -12.08 -34.63 -11.87
CA VAL A 190 -11.33 -33.45 -12.37
C VAL A 190 -12.17 -32.63 -13.34
N ALA A 191 -12.87 -33.28 -14.29
CA ALA A 191 -13.75 -32.60 -15.24
C ALA A 191 -14.90 -31.88 -14.53
N LEU A 192 -15.54 -32.52 -13.55
CA LEU A 192 -16.60 -31.92 -12.74
C LEU A 192 -16.09 -30.75 -11.89
N ALA A 193 -14.92 -30.90 -11.26
CA ALA A 193 -14.28 -29.84 -10.48
C ALA A 193 -13.90 -28.64 -11.38
N TYR A 194 -13.36 -28.89 -12.57
CA TYR A 194 -13.04 -27.87 -13.55
C TYR A 194 -14.30 -27.12 -14.04
N ARG A 195 -15.37 -27.85 -14.38
CA ARG A 195 -16.64 -27.28 -14.76
C ARG A 195 -17.22 -26.40 -13.65
N TYR A 196 -17.22 -26.90 -12.40
CA TYR A 196 -17.67 -26.12 -11.24
C TYR A 196 -16.84 -24.85 -11.07
N SER A 197 -15.52 -24.96 -11.14
CA SER A 197 -14.60 -23.81 -11.03
C SER A 197 -14.93 -22.72 -12.06
N ARG A 198 -15.13 -23.11 -13.34
CA ARG A 198 -15.48 -22.15 -14.41
C ARG A 198 -16.80 -21.40 -14.18
N ILE A 199 -17.76 -22.05 -13.51
CA ILE A 199 -19.07 -21.46 -13.20
C ILE A 199 -19.01 -20.65 -11.91
N ALA A 200 -18.35 -21.16 -10.88
CA ALA A 200 -18.31 -20.55 -9.57
C ALA A 200 -17.45 -19.28 -9.52
N HIS A 201 -16.33 -19.22 -10.26
CA HIS A 201 -15.44 -18.06 -10.22
C HIS A 201 -16.10 -16.74 -10.64
N PRO A 202 -16.77 -16.65 -11.82
CA PRO A 202 -17.46 -15.41 -12.21
C PRO A 202 -18.59 -15.07 -11.23
N THR A 203 -19.40 -16.07 -10.82
CA THR A 203 -20.51 -15.85 -9.89
C THR A 203 -20.04 -15.30 -8.55
N LEU A 204 -18.94 -15.83 -8.00
CA LEU A 204 -18.34 -15.33 -6.75
C LEU A 204 -17.74 -13.94 -6.91
N ARG A 205 -17.17 -13.62 -8.09
CA ARG A 205 -16.70 -12.27 -8.39
C ARG A 205 -17.86 -11.27 -8.38
N ASP A 206 -18.99 -11.63 -9.00
CA ASP A 206 -20.19 -10.79 -9.01
C ASP A 206 -20.75 -10.56 -7.59
N VAL A 207 -20.71 -11.59 -6.72
CA VAL A 207 -21.08 -11.43 -5.30
C VAL A 207 -20.15 -10.44 -4.62
N GLN A 208 -18.82 -10.53 -4.84
CA GLN A 208 -17.87 -9.59 -4.27
C GLN A 208 -18.08 -8.15 -4.78
N GLN A 209 -18.38 -7.98 -6.08
CA GLN A 209 -18.69 -6.67 -6.64
C GLN A 209 -19.94 -6.06 -6.00
N LYS A 210 -21.04 -6.84 -5.86
CA LYS A 210 -22.26 -6.35 -5.22
C LYS A 210 -22.07 -6.07 -3.72
N LEU A 211 -21.19 -6.82 -3.05
CA LEU A 211 -20.79 -6.53 -1.67
C LEU A 211 -20.05 -5.19 -1.58
N ALA A 212 -19.15 -4.92 -2.52
CA ALA A 212 -18.46 -3.63 -2.62
C ALA A 212 -19.45 -2.49 -2.87
N ASP A 213 -20.44 -2.67 -3.77
CA ASP A 213 -21.49 -1.67 -4.03
C ASP A 213 -22.30 -1.32 -2.76
N VAL A 214 -22.63 -2.33 -1.93
CA VAL A 214 -23.30 -2.12 -0.63
C VAL A 214 -22.39 -1.37 0.34
N ALA A 215 -21.11 -1.76 0.41
CA ALA A 215 -20.14 -1.11 1.28
C ALA A 215 -19.93 0.37 0.90
N THR A 216 -19.83 0.68 -0.40
CA THR A 216 -19.71 2.06 -0.91
C THR A 216 -20.90 2.92 -0.49
N VAL A 217 -22.14 2.43 -0.66
CA VAL A 217 -23.34 3.18 -0.23
C VAL A 217 -23.33 3.41 1.28
N ALA A 218 -22.90 2.42 2.07
CA ALA A 218 -22.80 2.59 3.52
C ALA A 218 -21.72 3.61 3.89
N GLU A 219 -20.54 3.56 3.28
CA GLU A 219 -19.45 4.50 3.50
C GLU A 219 -19.84 5.93 3.13
N GLU A 220 -20.43 6.14 1.94
CA GLU A 220 -20.94 7.45 1.50
C GLU A 220 -21.91 8.04 2.51
N ASN A 221 -22.85 7.24 3.02
CA ASN A 221 -23.86 7.70 3.99
C ASN A 221 -23.28 7.97 5.39
N ILE A 222 -22.28 7.20 5.83
CA ILE A 222 -21.61 7.44 7.12
C ILE A 222 -20.75 8.70 7.05
N VAL A 223 -19.98 8.88 5.99
CA VAL A 223 -19.15 10.07 5.79
C VAL A 223 -20.02 11.30 5.56
N GLY A 224 -21.07 11.16 4.75
CA GLY A 224 -22.01 12.23 4.40
C GLY A 224 -23.20 12.39 5.36
N VAL A 225 -23.15 11.79 6.57
CA VAL A 225 -24.32 11.75 7.49
C VAL A 225 -24.89 13.13 7.81
N HIS A 226 -24.02 14.15 7.92
CA HIS A 226 -24.48 15.53 8.14
C HIS A 226 -25.35 16.05 6.99
N VAL A 227 -25.00 15.73 5.75
CA VAL A 227 -25.79 16.11 4.57
C VAL A 227 -27.12 15.37 4.56
N VAL A 228 -27.11 14.05 4.79
CA VAL A 228 -28.34 13.24 4.86
C VAL A 228 -29.30 13.81 5.91
N LYS A 229 -28.78 14.13 7.10
CA LYS A 229 -29.53 14.72 8.21
C LYS A 229 -30.05 16.13 7.90
N ALA A 230 -29.17 16.98 7.33
CA ALA A 230 -29.54 18.37 7.00
C ALA A 230 -30.69 18.46 6.00
N PHE A 231 -30.78 17.47 5.08
CA PHE A 231 -31.85 17.44 4.07
C PHE A 231 -32.95 16.43 4.37
N ALA A 232 -32.94 15.78 5.54
CA ALA A 232 -33.93 14.77 5.98
C ALA A 232 -34.16 13.66 4.93
N GLN A 233 -33.08 13.18 4.29
CA GLN A 233 -33.14 12.20 3.22
C GLN A 233 -32.87 10.74 3.69
N GLU A 234 -33.00 10.45 5.00
CA GLU A 234 -32.82 9.12 5.55
C GLU A 234 -33.67 8.05 4.83
N PRO A 235 -35.01 8.30 4.56
CA PRO A 235 -35.80 7.28 3.87
C PRO A 235 -35.32 6.96 2.43
N ALA A 236 -34.82 7.99 1.74
CA ALA A 236 -34.34 7.82 0.37
C ALA A 236 -33.02 7.02 0.34
N GLU A 237 -32.08 7.31 1.25
CA GLU A 237 -30.82 6.58 1.37
C GLU A 237 -31.04 5.15 1.92
N GLU A 238 -31.95 4.94 2.86
CA GLU A 238 -32.35 3.61 3.31
C GLU A 238 -32.93 2.78 2.16
N ALA A 239 -33.78 3.35 1.33
CA ALA A 239 -34.32 2.67 0.14
C ALA A 239 -33.22 2.36 -0.90
N LYS A 240 -32.22 3.24 -1.06
CA LYS A 240 -31.07 3.02 -1.94
C LYS A 240 -30.21 1.84 -1.42
N PHE A 241 -29.92 1.82 -0.12
CA PHE A 241 -29.19 0.73 0.53
C PHE A 241 -29.95 -0.61 0.42
N ALA A 242 -31.28 -0.61 0.71
CA ALA A 242 -32.12 -1.80 0.63
C ALA A 242 -32.11 -2.44 -0.78
N ARG A 243 -32.20 -1.61 -1.85
CA ARG A 243 -32.11 -2.11 -3.24
C ARG A 243 -30.77 -2.79 -3.54
N ARG A 244 -29.65 -2.19 -3.07
CA ARG A 244 -28.32 -2.79 -3.28
C ARG A 244 -28.15 -4.09 -2.48
N ASN A 245 -28.65 -4.11 -1.24
CA ASN A 245 -28.61 -5.29 -0.39
C ASN A 245 -29.48 -6.44 -0.95
N GLU A 246 -30.64 -6.16 -1.52
CA GLU A 246 -31.47 -7.15 -2.20
C GLU A 246 -30.77 -7.74 -3.43
N ALA A 247 -30.10 -6.90 -4.23
CA ALA A 247 -29.30 -7.37 -5.38
C ALA A 247 -28.13 -8.27 -4.93
N LEU A 248 -27.45 -7.94 -3.83
CA LEU A 248 -26.43 -8.79 -3.22
C LEU A 248 -27.01 -10.12 -2.74
N PHE A 249 -28.15 -10.08 -2.04
CA PHE A 249 -28.85 -11.27 -1.56
C PHE A 249 -29.22 -12.21 -2.72
N ALA A 250 -29.83 -11.69 -3.77
CA ALA A 250 -30.22 -12.48 -4.95
C ALA A 250 -29.00 -13.17 -5.60
N GLN A 251 -27.88 -12.45 -5.76
CA GLN A 251 -26.66 -13.01 -6.33
C GLN A 251 -26.01 -14.04 -5.40
N THR A 252 -26.04 -13.81 -4.08
CA THR A 252 -25.54 -14.76 -3.09
C THR A 252 -26.36 -16.07 -3.10
N ILE A 253 -27.68 -15.96 -3.20
CA ILE A 253 -28.56 -17.14 -3.36
C ILE A 253 -28.23 -17.89 -4.64
N HIS A 254 -27.99 -17.18 -5.76
CA HIS A 254 -27.59 -17.82 -7.01
C HIS A 254 -26.27 -18.60 -6.85
N ALA A 255 -25.25 -18.00 -6.25
CA ALA A 255 -23.96 -18.65 -5.94
C ALA A 255 -24.14 -19.88 -5.05
N ASN A 256 -24.96 -19.76 -4.01
CA ASN A 256 -25.24 -20.87 -3.08
C ASN A 256 -25.99 -22.02 -3.73
N ARG A 257 -26.93 -21.75 -4.65
CA ARG A 257 -27.61 -22.79 -5.43
C ARG A 257 -26.63 -23.60 -6.29
N GLN A 258 -25.70 -22.93 -6.96
CA GLN A 258 -24.63 -23.60 -7.71
C GLN A 258 -23.79 -24.48 -6.78
N ARG A 259 -23.33 -23.93 -5.64
CA ARG A 259 -22.56 -24.66 -4.64
C ARG A 259 -23.33 -25.90 -4.11
N ALA A 260 -24.59 -25.71 -3.79
CA ALA A 260 -25.46 -26.79 -3.28
C ALA A 260 -25.64 -27.95 -4.27
N MET A 261 -25.56 -27.67 -5.58
CA MET A 261 -25.62 -28.71 -6.60
C MET A 261 -24.27 -29.42 -6.82
N TYR A 262 -23.20 -28.64 -7.00
CA TYR A 262 -21.90 -29.20 -7.39
C TYR A 262 -21.13 -29.86 -6.23
N VAL A 263 -21.21 -29.32 -5.00
CA VAL A 263 -20.43 -29.86 -3.86
C VAL A 263 -20.87 -31.28 -3.49
N PRO A 264 -22.17 -31.60 -3.43
CA PRO A 264 -22.61 -33.00 -3.22
C PRO A 264 -22.19 -33.93 -4.36
N LEU A 265 -22.27 -33.49 -5.63
CA LEU A 265 -21.81 -34.28 -6.76
C LEU A 265 -20.31 -34.59 -6.71
N LEU A 266 -19.49 -33.62 -6.35
CA LEU A 266 -18.05 -33.79 -6.12
C LEU A 266 -17.76 -34.74 -4.96
N SER A 267 -18.67 -34.82 -4.00
CA SER A 267 -18.57 -35.76 -2.87
C SER A 267 -19.08 -37.18 -3.24
N PHE A 268 -20.05 -37.26 -4.12
CA PHE A 268 -20.65 -38.50 -4.54
C PHE A 268 -19.74 -39.36 -5.43
N LEU A 269 -18.98 -38.76 -6.34
CA LEU A 269 -18.07 -39.47 -7.24
C LEU A 269 -17.04 -40.34 -6.50
N PRO A 270 -16.33 -39.87 -5.47
CA PRO A 270 -15.45 -40.72 -4.66
C PRO A 270 -16.20 -41.83 -3.93
N LEU A 271 -17.45 -41.61 -3.49
CA LEU A 271 -18.26 -42.65 -2.87
C LEU A 271 -18.62 -43.75 -3.87
N LEU A 272 -18.87 -43.40 -5.14
CA LEU A 272 -19.04 -44.41 -6.20
C LEU A 272 -17.76 -45.23 -6.41
N ALA A 273 -16.57 -44.58 -6.39
CA ALA A 273 -15.30 -45.28 -6.44
C ALA A 273 -15.16 -46.27 -5.27
N GLN A 274 -15.51 -45.81 -4.07
CA GLN A 274 -15.45 -46.62 -2.87
C GLN A 274 -16.44 -47.80 -2.93
N ALA A 275 -17.67 -47.57 -3.39
CA ALA A 275 -18.65 -48.62 -3.59
C ALA A 275 -18.18 -49.67 -4.62
N ALA A 276 -17.57 -49.20 -5.73
CA ALA A 276 -17.00 -50.11 -6.72
C ALA A 276 -15.82 -50.93 -6.15
N VAL A 277 -14.91 -50.30 -5.42
CA VAL A 277 -13.80 -50.97 -4.73
C VAL A 277 -14.34 -52.00 -3.70
N LEU A 278 -15.40 -51.66 -2.95
CA LEU A 278 -16.06 -52.57 -2.04
C LEU A 278 -16.64 -53.78 -2.76
N LEU A 279 -17.39 -53.57 -3.83
CA LEU A 279 -18.03 -54.64 -4.62
C LEU A 279 -17.01 -55.58 -5.27
N PHE A 280 -16.10 -55.01 -6.07
CA PHE A 280 -15.12 -55.83 -6.80
C PHE A 280 -14.04 -56.37 -5.88
N GLY A 281 -13.60 -55.61 -4.89
CA GLY A 281 -12.62 -56.02 -3.90
C GLY A 281 -13.16 -57.14 -3.00
N ALA A 282 -14.42 -57.06 -2.54
CA ALA A 282 -15.05 -58.12 -1.75
C ALA A 282 -15.16 -59.43 -2.56
N ARG A 283 -15.54 -59.36 -3.85
CA ARG A 283 -15.52 -60.52 -4.75
C ARG A 283 -14.12 -61.13 -4.84
N MET A 284 -13.11 -60.32 -5.06
CA MET A 284 -11.71 -60.80 -5.12
C MET A 284 -11.22 -61.40 -3.81
N VAL A 285 -11.72 -60.94 -2.67
CA VAL A 285 -11.45 -61.55 -1.36
C VAL A 285 -12.17 -62.89 -1.24
N ALA A 286 -13.43 -62.97 -1.66
CA ALA A 286 -14.18 -64.26 -1.66
C ALA A 286 -13.51 -65.29 -2.56
N ASP A 287 -13.02 -64.87 -3.74
CA ASP A 287 -12.28 -65.72 -4.69
C ASP A 287 -10.83 -65.98 -4.24
N LYS A 288 -10.42 -65.54 -3.06
CA LYS A 288 -9.06 -65.68 -2.49
C LYS A 288 -7.94 -65.09 -3.36
N THR A 289 -8.26 -64.18 -4.30
CA THR A 289 -7.28 -63.49 -5.16
C THR A 289 -6.77 -62.18 -4.54
N LEU A 290 -7.40 -61.72 -3.46
CA LEU A 290 -7.03 -60.55 -2.68
C LEU A 290 -7.11 -60.86 -1.19
N SER A 291 -6.12 -60.40 -0.40
CA SER A 291 -6.20 -60.53 1.07
C SER A 291 -7.16 -59.46 1.66
N VAL A 292 -7.75 -59.79 2.83
CA VAL A 292 -8.63 -58.89 3.57
C VAL A 292 -7.89 -57.62 3.95
N GLY A 293 -6.64 -57.73 4.39
CA GLY A 293 -5.81 -56.57 4.73
C GLY A 293 -5.50 -55.68 3.55
N THR A 294 -5.23 -56.24 2.35
CA THR A 294 -5.05 -55.45 1.13
C THR A 294 -6.33 -54.75 0.71
N PHE A 295 -7.49 -55.40 0.89
CA PHE A 295 -8.79 -54.80 0.63
C PHE A 295 -9.06 -53.57 1.52
N ILE A 296 -8.76 -53.66 2.83
CA ILE A 296 -8.90 -52.55 3.77
C ILE A 296 -7.89 -51.45 3.46
N LEU A 297 -6.64 -51.81 3.11
CA LEU A 297 -5.61 -50.86 2.66
C LEU A 297 -6.12 -50.01 1.47
N PHE A 298 -6.77 -50.62 0.48
CA PHE A 298 -7.34 -49.87 -0.65
C PHE A 298 -8.40 -48.86 -0.20
N ASN A 299 -9.28 -49.22 0.73
CA ASN A 299 -10.31 -48.29 1.22
C ASN A 299 -9.69 -47.12 1.99
N LEU A 300 -8.66 -47.34 2.81
CA LEU A 300 -7.97 -46.29 3.56
C LEU A 300 -7.19 -45.34 2.62
N LEU A 301 -6.46 -45.91 1.66
CA LEU A 301 -5.70 -45.12 0.68
C LEU A 301 -6.59 -44.30 -0.25
N LEU A 302 -7.75 -44.85 -0.66
CA LEU A 302 -8.73 -44.12 -1.46
C LEU A 302 -9.19 -42.84 -0.74
N GLY A 303 -9.45 -42.94 0.58
CA GLY A 303 -9.81 -41.81 1.42
C GLY A 303 -8.76 -40.70 1.41
N MET A 304 -7.47 -41.06 1.34
CA MET A 304 -6.37 -40.09 1.31
C MET A 304 -6.28 -39.26 0.00
N VAL A 305 -6.80 -39.76 -1.14
CA VAL A 305 -6.69 -39.10 -2.44
C VAL A 305 -7.78 -38.04 -2.64
N VAL A 306 -8.92 -38.20 -2.00
CA VAL A 306 -10.12 -37.37 -2.23
C VAL A 306 -9.88 -35.89 -1.87
N MET A 307 -9.32 -35.61 -0.70
CA MET A 307 -9.09 -34.23 -0.25
C MET A 307 -8.03 -33.50 -1.08
N PRO A 308 -6.86 -34.07 -1.41
CA PRO A 308 -5.91 -33.49 -2.31
C PRO A 308 -6.49 -33.10 -3.69
N LEU A 309 -7.26 -33.98 -4.31
CA LEU A 309 -7.88 -33.71 -5.61
C LEU A 309 -8.86 -32.53 -5.55
N ARG A 310 -9.65 -32.40 -4.49
CA ARG A 310 -10.51 -31.23 -4.27
C ARG A 310 -9.72 -29.96 -4.03
N GLY A 311 -8.59 -30.06 -3.32
CA GLY A 311 -7.74 -28.92 -2.97
C GLY A 311 -6.97 -28.34 -4.15
N LEU A 312 -6.67 -29.09 -5.21
CA LEU A 312 -5.87 -28.60 -6.34
C LEU A 312 -6.44 -27.35 -6.98
N GLY A 313 -7.75 -27.29 -7.21
CA GLY A 313 -8.40 -26.10 -7.80
C GLY A 313 -8.25 -24.84 -6.93
N MET A 314 -8.35 -25.01 -5.60
CA MET A 314 -8.16 -23.92 -4.64
C MET A 314 -6.72 -23.37 -4.69
N TRP A 315 -5.71 -24.25 -4.74
CA TRP A 315 -4.32 -23.85 -4.78
C TRP A 315 -3.91 -23.19 -6.11
N ILE A 316 -4.50 -23.63 -7.24
CA ILE A 316 -4.33 -22.95 -8.52
C ILE A 316 -4.92 -21.53 -8.44
N GLY A 317 -6.11 -21.38 -7.87
CA GLY A 317 -6.71 -20.06 -7.64
C GLY A 317 -5.88 -19.17 -6.70
N GLN A 318 -5.24 -19.75 -5.67
CA GLN A 318 -4.31 -19.00 -4.81
C GLN A 318 -3.04 -18.58 -5.55
N ALA A 319 -2.49 -19.44 -6.42
CA ALA A 319 -1.35 -19.09 -7.26
C ALA A 319 -1.67 -17.91 -8.19
N GLN A 320 -2.85 -17.92 -8.81
CA GLN A 320 -3.30 -16.81 -9.67
C GLN A 320 -3.44 -15.50 -8.88
N ARG A 321 -4.07 -15.54 -7.70
CA ARG A 321 -4.19 -14.36 -6.84
C ARG A 321 -2.82 -13.84 -6.38
N ALA A 322 -1.94 -14.72 -5.92
CA ALA A 322 -0.60 -14.34 -5.51
C ALA A 322 0.20 -13.72 -6.67
N THR A 323 0.02 -14.22 -7.90
CA THR A 323 0.68 -13.66 -9.08
C THR A 323 0.13 -12.27 -9.41
N ALA A 324 -1.18 -12.08 -9.37
CA ALA A 324 -1.79 -10.77 -9.59
C ALA A 324 -1.37 -9.75 -8.52
N SER A 325 -1.32 -10.15 -7.23
CA SER A 325 -0.80 -9.32 -6.14
C SER A 325 0.69 -9.00 -6.33
N GLY A 326 1.48 -10.01 -6.73
CA GLY A 326 2.90 -9.83 -7.05
C GLY A 326 3.13 -8.88 -8.21
N GLU A 327 2.31 -8.90 -9.23
CA GLU A 327 2.39 -7.97 -10.36
C GLU A 327 2.20 -6.52 -9.90
N ARG A 328 1.20 -6.24 -9.06
CA ARG A 328 0.99 -4.89 -8.48
C ARG A 328 2.14 -4.44 -7.57
N ILE A 329 2.75 -5.36 -6.83
CA ILE A 329 3.95 -5.06 -6.02
C ILE A 329 5.13 -4.74 -6.93
N PHE A 330 5.34 -5.53 -7.99
CA PHE A 330 6.43 -5.29 -8.93
C PHE A 330 6.26 -4.01 -9.75
N GLN A 331 5.03 -3.58 -10.05
CA GLN A 331 4.79 -2.27 -10.66
C GLN A 331 5.37 -1.13 -9.82
N VAL A 332 5.30 -1.24 -8.48
CA VAL A 332 5.94 -0.25 -7.60
C VAL A 332 7.45 -0.45 -7.55
N LEU A 333 7.92 -1.70 -7.38
CA LEU A 333 9.37 -1.99 -7.25
C LEU A 333 10.17 -1.74 -8.53
N ASP A 334 9.51 -1.75 -9.68
CA ASP A 334 10.12 -1.51 -10.99
C ASP A 334 9.99 -0.03 -11.44
N GLU A 335 9.25 0.80 -10.68
CA GLU A 335 9.15 2.22 -10.95
C GLU A 335 10.51 2.88 -10.77
N PRO A 336 11.02 3.62 -11.76
CA PRO A 336 12.32 4.28 -11.65
C PRO A 336 12.29 5.41 -10.61
N GLU A 337 13.37 5.60 -9.90
CA GLU A 337 13.60 6.78 -9.08
C GLU A 337 13.94 7.94 -10.05
N GLU A 338 12.93 8.77 -10.43
CA GLU A 338 13.10 9.83 -11.43
C GLU A 338 14.09 10.92 -10.99
N VAL A 339 14.23 11.12 -9.66
CA VAL A 339 15.13 12.12 -9.07
C VAL A 339 16.12 11.40 -8.16
N GLU A 340 17.33 11.21 -8.66
CA GLU A 340 18.44 10.57 -7.94
C GLU A 340 19.68 11.45 -7.92
N ASP A 341 20.56 11.21 -6.95
CA ASP A 341 21.87 11.83 -6.94
C ASP A 341 22.73 11.32 -8.12
N SER A 342 23.31 12.22 -8.87
CA SER A 342 24.30 11.83 -9.88
C SER A 342 25.49 11.12 -9.19
N PRO A 343 26.08 10.09 -9.80
CA PRO A 343 27.31 9.49 -9.27
C PRO A 343 28.47 10.50 -9.08
N ALA A 344 28.41 11.64 -9.77
CA ALA A 344 29.37 12.73 -9.67
C ALA A 344 28.88 13.91 -8.81
N ALA A 345 27.70 13.77 -8.14
CA ALA A 345 27.14 14.83 -7.32
C ALA A 345 28.09 15.25 -6.20
N ILE A 346 28.24 16.55 -6.02
CA ILE A 346 29.05 17.16 -4.96
C ILE A 346 28.15 17.65 -3.84
N GLU A 347 28.69 18.01 -2.71
CA GLU A 347 27.93 18.78 -1.71
C GLU A 347 27.67 20.20 -2.23
N LEU A 348 26.51 20.77 -1.87
CA LEU A 348 26.17 22.15 -2.24
C LEU A 348 27.24 23.10 -1.73
N PRO A 349 27.84 23.94 -2.60
CA PRO A 349 28.85 24.90 -2.19
C PRO A 349 28.37 25.83 -1.06
N ALA A 350 29.30 26.30 -0.25
CA ALA A 350 29.01 27.37 0.70
C ALA A 350 28.62 28.65 -0.06
N GLY A 351 27.52 29.27 0.36
CA GLY A 351 26.99 30.48 -0.26
C GLY A 351 25.97 31.15 0.64
N ASP A 352 25.33 32.18 0.14
CA ASP A 352 24.36 32.98 0.88
C ASP A 352 22.90 32.70 0.43
N GLY A 353 22.69 31.71 -0.44
CA GLY A 353 21.38 31.24 -0.87
C GLY A 353 20.85 31.94 -2.14
N GLU A 354 21.71 32.35 -3.06
CA GLU A 354 21.27 32.87 -4.36
C GLU A 354 20.54 31.78 -5.16
N ILE A 355 19.41 32.14 -5.81
CA ILE A 355 18.64 31.21 -6.66
C ILE A 355 18.52 31.78 -8.06
N ARG A 356 18.81 30.99 -9.07
CA ARG A 356 18.59 31.34 -10.47
C ARG A 356 17.85 30.27 -11.23
N PHE A 357 16.85 30.66 -11.98
CA PHE A 357 16.16 29.88 -13.00
C PHE A 357 16.64 30.35 -14.35
N GLU A 358 17.25 29.49 -15.15
CA GLU A 358 17.85 29.83 -16.44
C GLU A 358 17.15 29.01 -17.52
N ASP A 359 16.34 29.71 -18.35
CA ASP A 359 15.54 29.15 -19.46
C ASP A 359 14.72 27.93 -19.05
N VAL A 360 14.10 27.98 -17.86
CA VAL A 360 13.41 26.83 -17.25
C VAL A 360 12.08 26.54 -17.92
N SER A 361 11.94 25.31 -18.41
CA SER A 361 10.65 24.75 -18.85
C SER A 361 10.33 23.50 -18.06
N PHE A 362 9.05 23.30 -17.73
CA PHE A 362 8.60 22.16 -16.96
C PHE A 362 7.19 21.70 -17.34
N GLU A 363 6.99 20.38 -17.40
CA GLU A 363 5.70 19.74 -17.63
C GLU A 363 5.52 18.52 -16.71
N TYR A 364 4.34 18.37 -16.09
CA TYR A 364 4.00 17.15 -15.33
C TYR A 364 3.63 15.98 -16.23
N LEU A 365 3.07 16.30 -17.39
CA LEU A 365 2.67 15.31 -18.40
C LEU A 365 3.22 15.78 -19.75
N PRO A 366 3.80 14.88 -20.55
CA PRO A 366 4.34 15.21 -21.87
C PRO A 366 3.35 15.98 -22.75
N GLY A 367 3.78 17.11 -23.29
CA GLY A 367 2.98 17.98 -24.15
C GLY A 367 2.00 18.91 -23.42
N ARG A 368 2.11 19.04 -22.09
CA ARG A 368 1.33 20.00 -21.27
C ARG A 368 2.26 20.86 -20.42
N PRO A 369 2.91 21.85 -21.02
CA PRO A 369 3.83 22.70 -20.31
C PRO A 369 3.11 23.50 -19.22
N VAL A 370 3.77 23.63 -18.06
CA VAL A 370 3.33 24.43 -16.91
C VAL A 370 4.22 25.65 -16.74
N LEU A 371 5.51 25.51 -17.04
CA LEU A 371 6.48 26.61 -17.11
C LEU A 371 7.14 26.57 -18.49
N GLU A 372 7.33 27.74 -19.11
CA GLU A 372 7.89 27.84 -20.44
C GLU A 372 8.94 28.96 -20.49
N HIS A 373 10.19 28.60 -20.77
CA HIS A 373 11.30 29.53 -20.97
C HIS A 373 11.38 30.63 -19.89
N LEU A 374 11.33 30.20 -18.61
CA LEU A 374 11.27 31.11 -17.48
C LEU A 374 12.69 31.45 -17.01
N ASP A 375 13.01 32.75 -17.02
CA ASP A 375 14.22 33.31 -16.43
C ASP A 375 13.86 34.12 -15.19
N LEU A 376 14.47 33.77 -14.04
CA LEU A 376 14.26 34.45 -12.77
C LEU A 376 15.52 34.35 -11.91
N ALA A 377 15.99 35.46 -11.40
CA ALA A 377 17.06 35.47 -10.40
C ALA A 377 16.54 36.04 -9.08
N LEU A 378 16.92 35.43 -7.97
CA LEU A 378 16.64 35.89 -6.62
C LEU A 378 17.96 36.03 -5.88
N ASP A 379 18.32 37.27 -5.57
CA ASP A 379 19.57 37.57 -4.91
C ASP A 379 19.57 37.09 -3.46
N ALA A 380 20.77 36.77 -2.96
CA ALA A 380 20.93 36.27 -1.59
C ALA A 380 20.37 37.28 -0.55
N GLY A 381 19.65 36.73 0.43
CA GLY A 381 19.08 37.51 1.52
C GLY A 381 17.86 38.37 1.15
N THR A 382 17.36 38.29 -0.08
CA THR A 382 16.17 39.02 -0.53
C THR A 382 14.91 38.15 -0.45
N THR A 383 13.76 38.81 -0.38
CA THR A 383 12.45 38.17 -0.35
C THR A 383 11.68 38.45 -1.62
N LEU A 384 11.34 37.40 -2.39
CA LEU A 384 10.55 37.50 -3.61
C LEU A 384 9.16 36.86 -3.40
N ALA A 385 8.11 37.61 -3.70
CA ALA A 385 6.75 37.05 -3.75
C ALA A 385 6.38 36.63 -5.17
N LEU A 386 5.93 35.39 -5.31
CA LEU A 386 5.30 34.85 -6.52
C LEU A 386 3.80 35.06 -6.46
N ILE A 387 3.24 35.76 -7.40
CA ILE A 387 1.81 36.01 -7.53
C ILE A 387 1.31 35.62 -8.92
N GLY A 388 0.02 35.46 -9.09
CA GLY A 388 -0.62 35.09 -10.36
C GLY A 388 -1.88 34.26 -10.13
N HIS A 389 -2.62 34.01 -11.19
CA HIS A 389 -3.83 33.19 -11.12
C HIS A 389 -3.56 31.78 -10.66
N THR A 390 -4.58 31.10 -10.13
CA THR A 390 -4.49 29.67 -9.78
C THR A 390 -4.14 28.86 -11.04
N GLY A 391 -3.13 27.99 -10.93
CA GLY A 391 -2.64 27.22 -12.08
C GLY A 391 -1.57 27.90 -12.94
N SER A 392 -1.11 29.10 -12.58
CA SER A 392 -0.05 29.82 -13.36
C SER A 392 1.36 29.22 -13.21
N GLY A 393 1.58 28.24 -12.29
CA GLY A 393 2.87 27.58 -12.11
C GLY A 393 3.68 28.00 -10.87
N LYS A 394 3.16 28.85 -9.97
CA LYS A 394 3.85 29.33 -8.75
C LYS A 394 4.41 28.22 -7.87
N THR A 395 3.54 27.30 -7.44
CA THR A 395 3.93 26.16 -6.59
C THR A 395 4.88 25.21 -7.32
N THR A 396 4.70 25.06 -8.64
CA THR A 396 5.61 24.30 -9.49
C THR A 396 7.01 24.90 -9.47
N LEU A 397 7.12 26.22 -9.72
CA LEU A 397 8.41 26.92 -9.71
C LEU A 397 9.13 26.76 -8.37
N ALA A 398 8.41 26.97 -7.27
CA ALA A 398 8.96 26.80 -5.93
C ALA A 398 9.42 25.36 -5.65
N SER A 399 8.72 24.35 -6.19
CA SER A 399 9.04 22.94 -6.01
C SER A 399 10.29 22.47 -6.77
N LEU A 400 10.73 23.23 -7.77
CA LEU A 400 11.96 22.94 -8.51
C LEU A 400 13.23 23.31 -7.72
N VAL A 401 13.17 24.26 -6.78
CA VAL A 401 14.33 24.68 -5.99
C VAL A 401 14.86 23.55 -5.08
N PRO A 402 14.02 22.84 -4.29
CA PRO A 402 14.45 21.69 -3.51
C PRO A 402 14.59 20.40 -4.36
N ARG A 403 14.50 20.53 -5.68
CA ARG A 403 14.55 19.41 -6.64
C ARG A 403 13.55 18.31 -6.27
N PHE A 404 12.27 18.68 -6.06
CA PHE A 404 11.19 17.70 -5.94
C PHE A 404 10.83 17.09 -7.30
N TYR A 405 11.13 17.84 -8.37
CA TYR A 405 11.05 17.45 -9.77
C TYR A 405 12.28 17.97 -10.49
N ASP A 406 12.71 17.30 -11.54
CA ASP A 406 13.73 17.80 -12.47
C ASP A 406 13.07 18.62 -13.59
N VAL A 407 13.72 19.68 -14.04
CA VAL A 407 13.23 20.52 -15.15
C VAL A 407 13.21 19.75 -16.47
N SER A 408 12.25 20.05 -17.34
CA SER A 408 12.16 19.46 -18.69
C SER A 408 13.21 20.08 -19.63
N ALA A 409 13.53 21.36 -19.45
CA ALA A 409 14.60 22.07 -20.15
C ALA A 409 15.12 23.22 -19.28
N GLY A 410 16.33 23.71 -19.57
CA GLY A 410 16.99 24.73 -18.76
C GLY A 410 17.62 24.17 -17.49
N ARG A 411 17.84 25.02 -16.49
CA ARG A 411 18.42 24.63 -15.21
C ARG A 411 18.00 25.54 -14.05
N VAL A 412 18.00 24.97 -12.85
CA VAL A 412 17.87 25.70 -11.58
C VAL A 412 19.22 25.69 -10.90
N VAL A 413 19.70 26.86 -10.52
CA VAL A 413 21.01 27.05 -9.93
C VAL A 413 20.85 27.62 -8.52
N VAL A 414 21.52 27.04 -7.54
CA VAL A 414 21.58 27.50 -6.15
C VAL A 414 23.05 27.74 -5.79
N ASP A 415 23.38 28.94 -5.33
CA ASP A 415 24.74 29.33 -5.00
C ASP A 415 25.77 28.98 -6.09
N GLY A 416 25.39 29.18 -7.37
CA GLY A 416 26.23 28.94 -8.54
C GLY A 416 26.31 27.47 -9.00
N ALA A 417 25.69 26.51 -8.31
CA ALA A 417 25.65 25.12 -8.67
C ALA A 417 24.27 24.71 -9.23
N ASP A 418 24.24 23.93 -10.32
CA ASP A 418 22.99 23.30 -10.80
C ASP A 418 22.49 22.29 -9.74
N VAL A 419 21.21 22.36 -9.40
CA VAL A 419 20.61 21.46 -8.39
C VAL A 419 20.73 19.98 -8.76
N ARG A 420 20.99 19.65 -10.04
CA ARG A 420 21.21 18.27 -10.51
C ARG A 420 22.63 17.75 -10.26
N ASP A 421 23.57 18.65 -10.04
CA ASP A 421 24.99 18.33 -9.83
C ASP A 421 25.35 18.24 -8.35
N VAL A 422 24.42 18.55 -7.45
CA VAL A 422 24.62 18.46 -6.00
C VAL A 422 23.80 17.32 -5.39
N THR A 423 24.23 16.82 -4.21
CA THR A 423 23.49 15.80 -3.51
C THR A 423 22.17 16.36 -2.95
N LEU A 424 21.09 15.59 -3.07
CA LEU A 424 19.76 16.00 -2.56
C LEU A 424 19.79 16.32 -1.07
N TYR A 425 20.63 15.59 -0.33
CA TYR A 425 20.79 15.82 1.12
C TYR A 425 21.38 17.19 1.42
N SER A 426 22.50 17.55 0.77
CA SER A 426 23.13 18.87 0.99
C SER A 426 22.25 20.02 0.51
N LEU A 427 21.56 19.87 -0.62
CA LEU A 427 20.62 20.87 -1.14
C LEU A 427 19.44 21.09 -0.18
N ARG A 428 18.73 20.01 0.19
CA ARG A 428 17.51 20.12 0.98
C ARG A 428 17.75 20.50 2.44
N ARG A 429 18.95 20.29 2.95
CA ARG A 429 19.34 20.77 4.26
C ARG A 429 19.41 22.28 4.36
N GLU A 430 19.74 22.94 3.26
CA GLU A 430 19.86 24.41 3.18
C GLU A 430 18.54 25.10 2.80
N ILE A 431 17.45 24.32 2.61
CA ILE A 431 16.15 24.83 2.20
C ILE A 431 15.07 24.45 3.21
N GLY A 432 14.48 25.45 3.85
CA GLY A 432 13.31 25.28 4.71
C GLY A 432 12.02 25.47 3.90
N VAL A 433 11.18 24.44 3.82
CA VAL A 433 9.89 24.50 3.13
C VAL A 433 8.75 24.55 4.13
N ILE A 434 7.90 25.56 4.06
CA ILE A 434 6.71 25.73 4.88
C ILE A 434 5.49 25.59 3.96
N PRO A 435 4.79 24.43 3.97
CA PRO A 435 3.67 24.18 3.08
C PRO A 435 2.38 24.88 3.54
N GLN A 436 1.44 25.05 2.62
CA GLN A 436 0.10 25.58 2.89
C GLN A 436 -0.67 24.74 3.93
N ASP A 437 -0.68 23.41 3.77
CA ASP A 437 -1.29 22.47 4.69
C ASP A 437 -0.18 21.64 5.38
N PRO A 438 0.26 22.01 6.60
CA PRO A 438 1.34 21.32 7.27
C PRO A 438 0.91 19.93 7.76
N PHE A 439 1.70 18.93 7.40
CA PHE A 439 1.57 17.58 7.92
C PHE A 439 2.42 17.41 9.19
N LEU A 440 1.80 16.88 10.25
CA LEU A 440 2.48 16.52 11.50
C LEU A 440 2.41 15.01 11.71
N PHE A 441 3.52 14.42 12.13
CA PHE A 441 3.60 13.01 12.47
C PHE A 441 2.95 12.75 13.84
N SER A 442 2.44 11.53 14.03
CA SER A 442 1.86 11.08 15.31
C SER A 442 2.96 10.76 16.33
N THR A 443 3.77 11.77 16.64
CA THR A 443 4.88 11.75 17.60
C THR A 443 4.77 12.97 18.50
N SER A 444 5.76 13.21 19.39
CA SER A 444 5.75 14.39 20.24
C SER A 444 5.91 15.69 19.43
N VAL A 445 5.54 16.82 20.01
CA VAL A 445 5.79 18.16 19.45
C VAL A 445 7.28 18.35 19.21
N ARG A 446 8.11 17.95 20.18
CA ARG A 446 9.57 17.99 20.09
C ARG A 446 10.11 17.25 18.86
N GLU A 447 9.71 15.99 18.68
CA GLU A 447 10.13 15.18 17.54
C GLU A 447 9.62 15.75 16.20
N ASN A 448 8.45 16.36 16.18
CA ASN A 448 7.94 17.05 15.00
C ASN A 448 8.77 18.26 14.63
N ILE A 449 9.22 19.06 15.62
CA ILE A 449 10.09 20.23 15.38
C ILE A 449 11.50 19.79 14.97
N ALA A 450 12.07 18.83 15.70
CA ALA A 450 13.42 18.32 15.47
C ALA A 450 13.51 17.33 14.28
N PHE A 451 12.45 17.15 13.47
CA PHE A 451 12.38 16.11 12.43
C PHE A 451 13.57 16.14 11.44
N GLY A 452 13.98 17.34 11.01
CA GLY A 452 15.14 17.51 10.11
C GLY A 452 16.51 17.45 10.80
N ARG A 453 16.56 17.58 12.13
CA ARG A 453 17.77 17.56 12.96
C ARG A 453 17.47 16.92 14.33
N PRO A 454 17.39 15.56 14.40
CA PRO A 454 16.96 14.84 15.59
C PRO A 454 17.85 15.02 16.83
N ASP A 455 19.10 15.44 16.65
CA ASP A 455 20.14 15.68 17.64
C ASP A 455 20.05 17.07 18.31
N MET A 456 19.04 17.87 17.99
CA MET A 456 18.82 19.18 18.62
C MET A 456 18.65 19.06 20.13
N SER A 457 19.29 19.97 20.88
CA SER A 457 19.04 20.14 22.32
C SER A 457 17.63 20.73 22.56
N ASP A 458 17.12 20.55 23.76
CA ASP A 458 15.82 21.09 24.16
C ASP A 458 15.80 22.63 24.11
N ASP A 459 16.93 23.27 24.48
CA ASP A 459 17.10 24.72 24.39
C ASP A 459 17.00 25.22 22.93
N GLU A 460 17.58 24.48 21.99
CA GLU A 460 17.47 24.81 20.56
C GLU A 460 16.03 24.64 20.04
N VAL A 461 15.35 23.57 20.44
CA VAL A 461 13.93 23.33 20.10
C VAL A 461 13.06 24.48 20.66
N GLU A 462 13.29 24.88 21.91
CA GLU A 462 12.57 25.99 22.52
C GLU A 462 12.87 27.31 21.78
N ARG A 463 14.12 27.58 21.43
CA ARG A 463 14.54 28.79 20.71
C ARG A 463 13.80 28.90 19.36
N VAL A 464 13.80 27.84 18.53
CA VAL A 464 13.09 27.88 17.23
C VAL A 464 11.58 27.94 17.42
N SER A 465 11.05 27.36 18.48
CA SER A 465 9.63 27.45 18.81
C SER A 465 9.21 28.88 19.21
N ARG A 466 10.07 29.60 19.92
CA ARG A 466 9.85 31.03 20.25
C ARG A 466 9.85 31.89 18.99
N LEU A 467 10.83 31.67 18.08
CA LEU A 467 10.87 32.37 16.80
C LEU A 467 9.62 32.10 15.96
N ALA A 468 9.11 30.86 15.96
CA ALA A 468 7.88 30.47 15.27
C ALA A 468 6.60 30.84 16.02
N GLN A 469 6.66 31.55 17.15
CA GLN A 469 5.52 31.87 18.01
C GLN A 469 4.74 30.63 18.49
N ALA A 470 5.43 29.49 18.61
CA ALA A 470 4.82 28.21 19.01
C ALA A 470 4.96 27.93 20.51
N HIS A 471 6.01 28.44 21.15
CA HIS A 471 6.37 28.10 22.53
C HIS A 471 5.21 28.27 23.54
N GLU A 472 4.54 29.42 23.54
CA GLU A 472 3.50 29.72 24.51
C GLU A 472 2.32 28.75 24.48
N PHE A 473 1.85 28.32 23.30
CA PHE A 473 0.77 27.35 23.23
C PHE A 473 1.27 25.94 23.52
N VAL A 474 2.51 25.60 23.14
CA VAL A 474 3.11 24.30 23.43
C VAL A 474 3.23 24.07 24.94
N GLU A 475 3.66 25.07 25.71
CA GLU A 475 3.71 24.98 27.18
C GLU A 475 2.34 24.74 27.84
N ARG A 476 1.26 25.19 27.19
CA ARG A 476 -0.12 24.97 27.68
C ARG A 476 -0.65 23.57 27.36
N LEU A 477 0.05 22.79 26.53
CA LEU A 477 -0.33 21.40 26.26
C LEU A 477 -0.09 20.52 27.50
N PRO A 478 -0.83 19.43 27.69
CA PRO A 478 -0.76 18.61 28.90
C PRO A 478 0.64 18.13 29.31
N GLN A 479 1.53 17.91 28.33
CA GLN A 479 2.90 17.45 28.54
C GLN A 479 3.93 18.37 27.84
N GLY A 480 3.55 19.62 27.54
CA GLY A 480 4.42 20.56 26.85
C GLY A 480 4.96 20.00 25.53
N TYR A 481 6.26 20.06 25.32
CA TYR A 481 6.93 19.55 24.13
C TYR A 481 6.84 18.04 23.96
N GLU A 482 6.64 17.26 25.02
CA GLU A 482 6.48 15.81 24.99
C GLU A 482 5.03 15.38 24.69
N THR A 483 4.13 16.33 24.50
CA THR A 483 2.74 16.02 24.11
C THR A 483 2.75 15.33 22.75
N VAL A 484 2.21 14.10 22.70
CA VAL A 484 2.04 13.34 21.45
C VAL A 484 0.87 13.94 20.66
N ILE A 485 1.17 14.33 19.45
CA ILE A 485 0.18 14.89 18.51
C ILE A 485 -0.62 13.73 17.91
N GLY A 486 -1.94 13.82 17.93
CA GLY A 486 -2.82 12.84 17.29
C GLY A 486 -2.62 12.76 15.78
N GLU A 487 -3.24 11.77 15.15
CA GLU A 487 -3.11 11.52 13.71
C GLU A 487 -3.31 12.81 12.90
N ARG A 488 -2.30 13.15 12.09
CA ARG A 488 -2.24 14.37 11.26
C ARG A 488 -2.42 15.69 12.03
N GLY A 489 -2.19 15.70 13.35
CA GLY A 489 -2.34 16.91 14.16
C GLY A 489 -3.80 17.34 14.42
N ILE A 490 -4.76 16.41 14.35
CA ILE A 490 -6.21 16.69 14.54
C ILE A 490 -6.51 17.39 15.87
N THR A 491 -5.67 17.17 16.88
CA THR A 491 -5.82 17.78 18.21
C THR A 491 -5.40 19.26 18.26
N LEU A 492 -4.78 19.78 17.20
CA LEU A 492 -4.26 21.15 17.13
C LEU A 492 -5.10 21.99 16.15
N SER A 493 -5.22 23.28 16.43
CA SER A 493 -5.80 24.22 15.47
C SER A 493 -4.92 24.38 14.21
N GLY A 494 -5.49 24.88 13.11
CA GLY A 494 -4.72 25.15 11.88
C GLY A 494 -3.49 26.02 12.13
N GLY A 495 -3.66 27.12 12.87
CA GLY A 495 -2.56 28.03 13.22
C GLY A 495 -1.51 27.41 14.16
N GLN A 496 -1.90 26.48 15.04
CA GLN A 496 -0.94 25.75 15.87
C GLN A 496 -0.09 24.78 15.02
N ARG A 497 -0.73 24.04 14.09
CA ARG A 497 0.00 23.19 13.14
C ARG A 497 0.98 23.98 12.30
N GLN A 498 0.55 25.16 11.79
CA GLN A 498 1.38 26.02 10.98
C GLN A 498 2.63 26.50 11.74
N ARG A 499 2.48 26.95 13.00
CA ARG A 499 3.61 27.40 13.82
C ARG A 499 4.60 26.27 14.14
N ILE A 500 4.13 25.04 14.33
CA ILE A 500 5.02 23.88 14.46
C ILE A 500 5.77 23.61 13.16
N ALA A 501 5.11 23.73 12.00
CA ALA A 501 5.77 23.55 10.71
C ALA A 501 6.83 24.63 10.44
N ILE A 502 6.56 25.89 10.84
CA ILE A 502 7.56 26.97 10.81
C ILE A 502 8.75 26.62 11.71
N ALA A 503 8.52 26.21 12.95
CA ALA A 503 9.59 25.80 13.87
C ALA A 503 10.43 24.63 13.29
N ARG A 504 9.79 23.64 12.66
CA ARG A 504 10.46 22.53 11.95
C ARG A 504 11.37 23.01 10.82
N ALA A 505 10.90 23.95 10.00
CA ALA A 505 11.71 24.51 8.92
C ALA A 505 12.92 25.26 9.44
N LEU A 506 12.76 26.02 10.55
CA LEU A 506 13.82 26.76 11.22
C LEU A 506 14.83 25.87 11.94
N ALA A 507 14.45 24.68 12.35
CA ALA A 507 15.32 23.73 13.02
C ALA A 507 16.54 23.34 12.16
N LEU A 508 16.41 23.42 10.84
CA LEU A 508 17.50 23.20 9.89
C LEU A 508 18.49 24.38 9.83
N ASP A 509 18.10 25.56 10.31
CA ASP A 509 18.79 26.84 10.11
C ASP A 509 19.14 27.12 8.62
N PRO A 510 18.15 27.07 7.74
CA PRO A 510 18.35 27.08 6.29
C PRO A 510 18.72 28.48 5.78
N ARG A 511 19.52 28.54 4.70
CA ARG A 511 19.81 29.79 3.96
C ARG A 511 18.63 30.25 3.09
N ILE A 512 17.83 29.30 2.63
CA ILE A 512 16.70 29.53 1.73
C ILE A 512 15.41 29.11 2.42
N LEU A 513 14.38 29.94 2.32
CA LEU A 513 13.03 29.66 2.79
C LEU A 513 12.04 29.66 1.62
N ILE A 514 11.17 28.67 1.60
CA ILE A 514 10.05 28.60 0.66
C ILE A 514 8.76 28.57 1.48
N LEU A 515 7.91 29.57 1.28
CA LEU A 515 6.65 29.75 1.99
C LEU A 515 5.50 29.58 0.98
N ASP A 516 4.72 28.51 1.13
CA ASP A 516 3.53 28.30 0.32
C ASP A 516 2.28 28.69 1.12
N ASP A 517 1.82 29.93 0.92
CA ASP A 517 0.63 30.55 1.58
C ASP A 517 0.47 30.20 3.07
N ALA A 518 1.53 30.46 3.84
CA ALA A 518 1.69 30.02 5.24
C ALA A 518 0.61 30.59 6.21
N THR A 519 -0.34 31.39 5.76
CA THR A 519 -1.38 32.03 6.60
C THR A 519 -2.82 31.72 6.14
N ALA A 520 -3.02 30.82 5.20
CA ALA A 520 -4.32 30.59 4.54
C ALA A 520 -5.46 30.10 5.47
N SER A 521 -5.12 29.41 6.56
CA SER A 521 -6.11 28.67 7.37
C SER A 521 -6.18 29.14 8.83
N VAL A 522 -5.89 30.41 9.10
CA VAL A 522 -5.80 30.96 10.47
C VAL A 522 -6.67 32.21 10.65
N ASP A 523 -7.12 32.43 11.89
CA ASP A 523 -7.83 33.64 12.30
C ASP A 523 -6.92 34.89 12.26
N ALA A 524 -7.49 36.08 12.16
CA ALA A 524 -6.77 37.35 12.00
C ALA A 524 -5.72 37.61 13.08
N THR A 525 -6.02 37.27 14.33
CA THR A 525 -5.09 37.43 15.47
C THR A 525 -3.88 36.51 15.32
N THR A 526 -4.11 35.24 15.01
CA THR A 526 -3.06 34.25 14.76
C THR A 526 -2.27 34.59 13.50
N GLU A 527 -2.91 35.09 12.42
CA GLU A 527 -2.24 35.57 11.23
C GLU A 527 -1.22 36.67 11.54
N SER A 528 -1.62 37.66 12.38
CA SER A 528 -0.71 38.74 12.81
C SER A 528 0.50 38.21 13.58
N GLN A 529 0.31 37.22 14.47
CA GLN A 529 1.39 36.57 15.22
C GLN A 529 2.35 35.83 14.28
N ILE A 530 1.80 35.00 13.38
CA ILE A 530 2.59 34.25 12.38
C ILE A 530 3.39 35.23 11.51
N ARG A 531 2.78 36.29 11.00
CA ARG A 531 3.43 37.31 10.16
C ARG A 531 4.60 37.99 10.87
N ASN A 532 4.45 38.34 12.14
CA ASN A 532 5.53 38.93 12.95
C ASN A 532 6.67 37.94 13.14
N GLY A 533 6.36 36.68 13.43
CA GLY A 533 7.35 35.59 13.49
C GLY A 533 8.07 35.40 12.15
N LEU A 534 7.33 35.39 11.04
CA LEU A 534 7.91 35.22 9.71
C LEU A 534 8.89 36.36 9.35
N ARG A 535 8.57 37.61 9.67
CA ARG A 535 9.49 38.74 9.43
C ARG A 535 10.85 38.55 10.11
N GLU A 536 10.87 38.05 11.33
CA GLU A 536 12.09 37.79 12.06
C GLU A 536 12.86 36.61 11.47
N VAL A 537 12.14 35.59 11.08
CA VAL A 537 12.65 34.35 10.47
C VAL A 537 13.28 34.58 9.10
N MET A 538 12.71 35.47 8.30
CA MET A 538 13.16 35.78 6.94
C MET A 538 14.42 36.66 6.90
N ARG A 539 14.73 37.38 7.99
CA ARG A 539 15.90 38.26 8.02
C ARG A 539 17.20 37.51 7.75
N GLY A 540 17.95 37.97 6.78
CA GLY A 540 19.22 37.39 6.36
C GLY A 540 19.13 36.06 5.65
N ARG A 541 17.92 35.65 5.22
CA ARG A 541 17.67 34.46 4.41
C ARG A 541 17.03 34.81 3.09
N THR A 542 17.40 34.10 2.05
CA THR A 542 16.72 34.21 0.77
C THR A 542 15.35 33.56 0.86
N THR A 543 14.29 34.30 0.56
CA THR A 543 12.94 33.82 0.78
C THR A 543 12.09 33.90 -0.49
N LEU A 544 11.50 32.76 -0.88
CA LEU A 544 10.52 32.66 -1.96
C LEU A 544 9.13 32.45 -1.36
N ILE A 545 8.22 33.39 -1.59
CA ILE A 545 6.86 33.34 -1.04
C ILE A 545 5.86 33.12 -2.16
N ILE A 546 5.04 32.08 -2.08
CA ILE A 546 3.83 31.97 -2.90
C ILE A 546 2.72 32.69 -2.13
N ALA A 547 2.31 33.84 -2.63
CA ALA A 547 1.37 34.70 -1.94
C ALA A 547 0.00 34.75 -2.63
N HIS A 548 -1.04 34.56 -1.81
CA HIS A 548 -2.44 34.72 -2.19
C HIS A 548 -3.14 35.88 -1.46
N ARG A 549 -2.45 36.48 -0.46
CA ARG A 549 -2.99 37.56 0.36
C ARG A 549 -2.09 38.78 0.32
N LEU A 550 -2.69 39.99 0.31
CA LEU A 550 -1.96 41.25 0.33
C LEU A 550 -1.05 41.39 1.57
N SER A 551 -1.49 40.83 2.72
CA SER A 551 -0.71 40.83 3.96
C SER A 551 0.60 40.05 3.85
N THR A 552 0.64 39.00 3.01
CA THR A 552 1.81 38.18 2.74
C THR A 552 2.69 38.82 1.66
N ILE A 553 2.09 39.44 0.63
CA ILE A 553 2.80 40.20 -0.42
C ILE A 553 3.60 41.35 0.21
N ALA A 554 3.05 42.01 1.22
CA ALA A 554 3.72 43.12 1.94
C ALA A 554 4.97 42.73 2.75
N LEU A 555 5.32 41.44 2.80
CA LEU A 555 6.57 40.96 3.39
C LEU A 555 7.72 40.89 2.39
N ALA A 556 7.43 40.95 1.10
CA ALA A 556 8.40 40.82 0.03
C ALA A 556 9.09 42.13 -0.34
N ASP A 557 10.36 42.05 -0.70
CA ASP A 557 11.15 43.14 -1.23
C ASP A 557 10.79 43.37 -2.72
N GLU A 558 10.56 42.27 -3.44
CA GLU A 558 10.17 42.25 -4.85
C GLU A 558 9.02 41.29 -5.10
N ILE A 559 8.33 41.49 -6.17
CA ILE A 559 7.20 40.70 -6.61
C ILE A 559 7.42 40.25 -8.04
N ALA A 560 7.21 38.95 -8.33
CA ALA A 560 7.15 38.39 -9.66
C ALA A 560 5.74 37.91 -9.99
N VAL A 561 5.15 38.45 -11.05
CA VAL A 561 3.83 38.07 -11.55
C VAL A 561 4.01 36.95 -12.56
N ILE A 562 3.44 35.78 -12.27
CA ILE A 562 3.46 34.62 -13.17
C ILE A 562 2.11 34.50 -13.87
N ASP A 563 2.14 34.47 -15.18
CA ASP A 563 0.97 34.25 -16.02
C ASP A 563 1.33 33.30 -17.17
N GLY A 564 0.47 32.28 -17.40
CA GLY A 564 0.69 31.30 -18.46
C GLY A 564 2.06 30.61 -18.41
N GLY A 565 2.61 30.36 -17.22
CA GLY A 565 3.91 29.70 -17.05
C GLY A 565 5.15 30.59 -17.32
N ARG A 566 4.99 31.89 -17.45
CA ARG A 566 6.06 32.86 -17.74
C ARG A 566 6.04 34.02 -16.74
N ILE A 567 7.16 34.72 -16.59
CA ILE A 567 7.19 35.96 -15.81
C ILE A 567 6.57 37.08 -16.67
N ALA A 568 5.38 37.55 -16.28
CA ALA A 568 4.66 38.62 -16.95
C ALA A 568 5.14 40.00 -16.52
N ALA A 569 5.51 40.18 -15.24
CA ALA A 569 6.04 41.43 -14.69
C ALA A 569 6.87 41.16 -13.45
N ARG A 570 7.85 42.01 -13.14
CA ARG A 570 8.65 41.98 -11.92
C ARG A 570 8.92 43.40 -11.44
N GLY A 571 8.88 43.64 -10.15
CA GLY A 571 9.18 44.93 -9.55
C GLY A 571 8.68 45.03 -8.11
N THR A 572 8.77 46.21 -7.54
CA THR A 572 8.20 46.53 -6.23
C THR A 572 6.68 46.72 -6.31
N HIS A 573 6.02 46.72 -5.15
CA HIS A 573 4.57 46.94 -5.06
C HIS A 573 4.11 48.19 -5.82
N ASP A 574 4.79 49.32 -5.59
CA ASP A 574 4.40 50.60 -6.18
C ASP A 574 4.63 50.63 -7.70
N GLU A 575 5.73 50.03 -8.18
CA GLU A 575 6.03 49.92 -9.61
C GLU A 575 4.99 49.08 -10.34
N LEU A 576 4.61 47.92 -9.76
CA LEU A 576 3.66 47.00 -10.37
C LEU A 576 2.22 47.54 -10.37
N LEU A 577 1.83 48.30 -9.36
CA LEU A 577 0.55 49.04 -9.39
C LEU A 577 0.46 50.01 -10.57
N GLY A 578 1.59 50.60 -10.97
CA GLY A 578 1.64 51.50 -12.11
C GLY A 578 1.71 50.79 -13.46
N THR A 579 2.37 49.63 -13.55
CA THR A 579 2.82 49.04 -14.82
C THR A 579 2.12 47.73 -15.18
N SER A 580 1.61 46.92 -14.19
CA SER A 580 1.03 45.62 -14.45
C SER A 580 -0.50 45.60 -14.22
N GLU A 581 -1.24 45.30 -15.29
CA GLU A 581 -2.69 45.15 -15.23
C GLU A 581 -3.10 43.91 -14.38
N ILE A 582 -2.40 42.81 -14.56
CA ILE A 582 -2.62 41.56 -13.80
C ILE A 582 -2.39 41.81 -12.30
N TYR A 583 -1.34 42.56 -11.95
CA TYR A 583 -1.09 42.86 -10.53
C TYR A 583 -2.19 43.74 -9.94
N ARG A 584 -2.65 44.76 -10.67
CA ARG A 584 -3.77 45.61 -10.21
C ARG A 584 -5.05 44.81 -10.00
N GLU A 585 -5.39 43.92 -10.91
CA GLU A 585 -6.55 43.05 -10.78
C GLU A 585 -6.48 42.21 -9.50
N ILE A 586 -5.34 41.53 -9.24
CA ILE A 586 -5.14 40.72 -8.02
C ILE A 586 -5.19 41.62 -6.77
N HIS A 587 -4.60 42.81 -6.82
CA HIS A 587 -4.60 43.76 -5.72
C HIS A 587 -6.02 44.24 -5.39
N ASP A 588 -6.79 44.61 -6.41
CA ASP A 588 -8.14 45.15 -6.25
C ASP A 588 -9.11 44.08 -5.73
N HIS A 589 -8.97 42.83 -6.18
CA HIS A 589 -9.71 41.72 -5.61
C HIS A 589 -9.36 41.45 -4.13
N GLY A 590 -8.07 41.51 -3.78
CA GLY A 590 -7.62 41.36 -2.39
C GLY A 590 -8.08 42.49 -1.47
N LEU A 591 -8.25 43.73 -1.99
CA LEU A 591 -8.84 44.86 -1.27
C LEU A 591 -10.33 44.67 -1.02
N LEU A 592 -11.06 44.12 -1.99
CA LEU A 592 -12.50 43.83 -1.85
C LEU A 592 -12.73 42.76 -0.77
N GLU A 593 -11.94 41.69 -0.77
CA GLU A 593 -12.00 40.66 0.28
C GLU A 593 -11.75 41.24 1.68
N ARG A 594 -10.78 42.17 1.80
CA ARG A 594 -10.47 42.82 3.08
C ARG A 594 -11.60 43.74 3.55
N GLN A 595 -12.18 44.51 2.66
CA GLN A 595 -13.33 45.36 2.96
C GLN A 595 -14.58 44.56 3.40
N PHE A 596 -14.80 43.39 2.79
CA PHE A 596 -15.84 42.47 3.22
C PHE A 596 -15.54 41.85 4.58
N ALA A 597 -14.31 41.47 4.87
CA ALA A 597 -13.91 40.93 6.18
C ALA A 597 -14.07 41.98 7.28
N ASP A 598 -13.59 43.21 7.07
CA ASP A 598 -13.70 44.33 8.00
C ASP A 598 -15.18 44.71 8.24
N ALA A 599 -16.04 44.62 7.22
CA ALA A 599 -17.46 44.88 7.33
C ALA A 599 -18.23 43.77 8.09
N VAL A 600 -17.76 42.52 8.00
CA VAL A 600 -18.32 41.38 8.76
C VAL A 600 -17.90 41.47 10.23
N GLU A 601 -16.66 41.80 10.54
CA GLU A 601 -16.20 42.03 11.91
C GLU A 601 -16.90 43.20 12.56
N ALA A 602 -17.07 44.31 11.86
CA ALA A 602 -17.84 45.48 12.37
C ALA A 602 -19.32 45.15 12.63
N ARG A 603 -19.91 44.17 11.93
CA ARG A 603 -21.26 43.69 12.22
C ARG A 603 -21.31 42.75 13.42
N ALA A 604 -20.33 41.87 13.60
CA ALA A 604 -20.23 40.98 14.73
C ALA A 604 -20.06 41.75 16.06
N ASP A 605 -19.24 42.81 16.05
CA ASP A 605 -19.05 43.69 17.22
C ASP A 605 -20.32 44.49 17.59
N VAL A 606 -21.23 44.69 16.65
CA VAL A 606 -22.51 45.36 16.90
C VAL A 606 -23.57 44.41 17.44
N GLU A 607 -23.50 43.11 17.08
CA GLU A 607 -24.41 42.08 17.61
C GLU A 607 -24.02 41.61 19.02
N ASP A 608 -22.73 41.68 19.41
CA ASP A 608 -22.29 41.36 20.77
C ASP A 608 -22.54 42.48 21.81
N VAL A 609 -22.94 43.68 21.37
CA VAL A 609 -23.23 44.84 22.22
C VAL A 609 -24.76 45.11 22.35
N ALA A 610 -25.60 44.36 21.63
CA ALA A 610 -27.06 44.44 21.70
C ALA A 610 -27.67 43.21 22.38
#